data_edbf2c041640be7ff8e7f9c42e14c007
#
_entry.id   edbf2c041640be7ff8e7f9c42e14c007
#
_cell.length_a   1.000
_cell.length_b   1.000
_cell.length_c   1.000
_cell.angle_alpha   90.00
_cell.angle_beta   90.00
_cell.angle_gamma   90.00
#
_symmetry.space_group_name_H-M   'P 1'
#
loop_
_entity.id
_entity.type
_entity.pdbx_description
1 polymer ?
#
loop_
_entity_poly.entity_id
_entity_poly.type
_entity_poly.pdbx_seq_one_letter_code
_entity_poly.pdbx_strand_id
1 'polypeptide(L)'
;MGATAESSADADLDLRFHLLPAWQFGYNTHMRLLNVLPTSTPAPRKHPGWIKTRFAANERYHFLKRVLREKGLHTVCEEAQCPNIGECWAHGTATFMLMGDTCTRGCTFCAVGKGKPLDLDVEEPEHVAEVISALGLDYAVLTSVNRDDLPNEGADHFAETIEAITRRISSCRVEALVPDFNARPELIERVAKTSLYVFAHNVETVPRLYRR
;
A
#
# COMPACT_ATOMS: atom_id res chain seq x y z
N MET A 1 -0.48 62.88 -3.10
CA MET A 1 -1.52 62.44 -2.18
C MET A 1 -1.92 61.06 -2.64
N GLY A 2 -1.59 60.03 -2.08
CA GLY A 2 -1.55 59.54 -0.72
C GLY A 2 -1.95 58.10 -0.80
N ALA A 3 -1.03 57.33 -0.35
CA ALA A 3 -1.09 56.26 0.66
C ALA A 3 -1.62 54.91 0.13
N THR A 4 -0.76 53.90 0.05
CA THR A 4 -0.39 52.89 1.07
C THR A 4 -1.47 51.87 1.35
N ALA A 5 -1.24 50.61 1.16
CA ALA A 5 -0.77 49.61 2.12
C ALA A 5 -0.89 48.25 1.48
N GLU A 6 0.15 47.48 1.35
CA GLU A 6 0.60 46.40 2.22
C GLU A 6 -0.50 45.49 2.76
N SER A 7 -0.48 44.19 2.39
CA SER A 7 -0.54 43.12 3.38
C SER A 7 -0.11 41.80 2.76
N SER A 8 1.12 41.42 3.03
CA SER A 8 1.58 40.02 3.01
C SER A 8 0.84 39.25 4.11
N ALA A 9 0.36 38.09 3.81
CA ALA A 9 -0.02 37.10 4.79
C ALA A 9 0.73 35.80 4.46
N ASP A 10 1.96 35.72 4.96
CA ASP A 10 2.66 34.46 5.20
C ASP A 10 1.84 33.69 6.25
N ALA A 11 1.18 32.65 5.81
CA ALA A 11 0.60 31.66 6.72
C ALA A 11 1.67 30.61 7.03
N ASP A 12 2.49 30.95 8.04
CA ASP A 12 3.43 30.04 8.70
C ASP A 12 2.60 28.95 9.42
N LEU A 13 2.54 27.74 8.83
CA LEU A 13 1.90 26.58 9.43
C LEU A 13 2.86 25.97 10.45
N ASP A 14 2.92 26.59 11.64
CA ASP A 14 3.69 26.11 12.80
C ASP A 14 3.03 24.81 13.35
N LEU A 15 3.44 23.66 12.79
CA LEU A 15 3.11 22.33 13.29
C LEU A 15 3.89 22.06 14.59
N ARG A 16 3.49 22.69 15.68
CA ARG A 16 3.95 22.32 17.02
C ARG A 16 3.29 21.02 17.46
N PHE A 17 4.02 19.94 17.31
CA PHE A 17 3.72 18.71 18.03
C PHE A 17 3.83 18.99 19.54
N HIS A 18 2.68 19.18 20.19
CA HIS A 18 2.63 19.12 21.64
C HIS A 18 2.89 17.67 22.08
N LEU A 19 4.10 17.44 22.57
CA LEU A 19 4.43 16.23 23.32
C LEU A 19 3.55 16.22 24.58
N LEU A 20 2.51 15.42 24.57
CA LEU A 20 1.75 15.11 25.77
C LEU A 20 2.66 14.35 26.75
N PRO A 21 2.62 14.69 28.05
CA PRO A 21 3.47 14.04 29.03
C PRO A 21 3.13 12.55 29.16
N ALA A 22 4.17 11.75 29.29
CA ALA A 22 4.09 10.31 29.48
C ALA A 22 3.10 9.96 30.60
N TRP A 23 2.03 9.26 30.23
CA TRP A 23 1.11 8.69 31.20
C TRP A 23 1.84 7.62 32.00
N GLN A 24 1.96 7.86 33.30
CA GLN A 24 2.42 6.88 34.27
C GLN A 24 1.37 5.77 34.41
N PHE A 25 1.42 4.80 33.54
CA PHE A 25 0.75 3.52 33.80
C PHE A 25 1.73 2.64 34.56
N GLY A 26 1.46 2.43 35.84
CA GLY A 26 2.14 1.44 36.65
C GLY A 26 1.91 0.05 36.09
N TYR A 27 2.85 -0.45 35.30
CA TYR A 27 2.85 -1.84 34.89
C TYR A 27 3.39 -2.69 36.03
N ASN A 28 2.50 -3.48 36.58
CA ASN A 28 2.77 -4.48 37.62
C ASN A 28 3.85 -5.48 37.08
N THR A 29 5.01 -5.52 37.76
CA THR A 29 6.23 -6.24 37.34
C THR A 29 6.16 -7.77 37.53
N HIS A 30 4.98 -8.38 37.43
CA HIS A 30 4.82 -9.83 37.50
C HIS A 30 4.25 -10.43 36.20
N MET A 31 4.87 -10.09 35.05
CA MET A 31 4.71 -10.96 33.87
C MET A 31 5.66 -12.15 34.00
N ARG A 32 5.11 -13.29 34.43
CA ARG A 32 5.77 -14.59 34.33
C ARG A 32 6.18 -14.80 32.87
N LEU A 33 7.49 -14.99 32.64
CA LEU A 33 8.03 -15.51 31.40
C LEU A 33 7.34 -16.85 31.11
N LEU A 34 6.40 -16.84 30.18
CA LEU A 34 5.90 -18.05 29.55
C LEU A 34 7.07 -18.62 28.74
N ASN A 35 7.72 -19.65 29.27
CA ASN A 35 8.62 -20.50 28.53
C ASN A 35 7.83 -21.15 27.41
N VAL A 36 7.87 -20.59 26.22
CA VAL A 36 7.39 -21.25 25.01
C VAL A 36 8.45 -22.27 24.63
N LEU A 37 8.31 -23.49 25.16
CA LEU A 37 9.05 -24.64 24.67
C LEU A 37 8.71 -24.84 23.19
N PRO A 38 9.66 -25.22 22.33
CA PRO A 38 9.37 -25.56 20.95
C PRO A 38 8.52 -26.83 20.92
N THR A 39 7.22 -26.67 20.87
CA THR A 39 6.32 -27.80 20.61
C THR A 39 6.47 -28.19 19.15
N SER A 40 6.61 -29.51 18.92
CA SER A 40 6.50 -30.16 17.61
C SER A 40 5.51 -29.42 16.71
N THR A 41 5.88 -29.19 15.46
CA THR A 41 5.09 -28.51 14.43
C THR A 41 3.60 -28.93 14.56
N PRO A 42 2.70 -28.01 14.94
CA PRO A 42 1.31 -28.40 15.08
C PRO A 42 0.77 -28.77 13.68
N ALA A 43 0.11 -29.89 13.58
CA ALA A 43 -0.65 -30.21 12.39
C ALA A 43 -1.55 -29.02 12.02
N PRO A 44 -1.73 -28.69 10.73
CA PRO A 44 -2.51 -27.54 10.30
C PRO A 44 -3.90 -27.63 10.95
N ARG A 45 -4.17 -26.68 11.86
CA ARG A 45 -5.45 -26.62 12.57
C ARG A 45 -6.51 -26.32 11.52
N LYS A 46 -7.45 -27.25 11.32
CA LYS A 46 -8.64 -26.98 10.52
C LYS A 46 -9.34 -25.77 11.12
N HIS A 47 -9.65 -24.78 10.29
CA HIS A 47 -10.42 -23.63 10.74
C HIS A 47 -11.74 -24.09 11.39
N PRO A 48 -12.22 -23.40 12.44
CA PRO A 48 -13.52 -23.67 13.00
C PRO A 48 -14.59 -23.67 11.90
N GLY A 49 -15.58 -24.56 11.98
CA GLY A 49 -16.58 -24.76 10.93
C GLY A 49 -17.46 -23.54 10.60
N TRP A 50 -17.41 -22.49 11.44
CA TRP A 50 -18.10 -21.22 11.22
C TRP A 50 -17.28 -20.25 10.33
N ILE A 51 -15.95 -20.46 10.16
CA ILE A 51 -15.13 -19.72 9.21
C ILE A 51 -15.41 -20.29 7.83
N LYS A 52 -16.35 -19.69 7.14
CA LYS A 52 -16.69 -20.03 5.75
C LYS A 52 -16.59 -18.78 4.91
N THR A 53 -15.74 -18.79 3.91
CA THR A 53 -15.70 -17.76 2.87
C THR A 53 -16.55 -18.22 1.71
N ARG A 54 -17.50 -17.39 1.27
CA ARG A 54 -18.20 -17.60 0.01
C ARG A 54 -17.30 -17.05 -1.10
N PHE A 55 -16.79 -17.91 -1.93
CA PHE A 55 -16.04 -17.48 -3.09
C PHE A 55 -17.04 -17.00 -4.17
N ALA A 56 -17.20 -15.69 -4.25
CA ALA A 56 -18.07 -15.06 -5.25
C ALA A 56 -17.29 -14.82 -6.55
N ALA A 57 -17.02 -15.88 -7.31
CA ALA A 57 -16.49 -15.75 -8.67
C ALA A 57 -17.64 -15.35 -9.62
N ASN A 58 -17.84 -14.06 -9.81
CA ASN A 58 -18.75 -13.52 -10.82
C ASN A 58 -17.99 -13.23 -12.13
N GLU A 59 -18.72 -12.82 -13.18
CA GLU A 59 -18.12 -12.46 -14.47
C GLU A 59 -17.03 -11.39 -14.34
N ARG A 60 -17.22 -10.41 -13.45
CA ARG A 60 -16.27 -9.32 -13.18
C ARG A 60 -14.95 -9.86 -12.61
N TYR A 61 -14.99 -10.84 -11.69
CA TYR A 61 -13.80 -11.51 -11.18
C TYR A 61 -13.01 -12.21 -12.30
N HIS A 62 -13.69 -12.98 -13.16
CA HIS A 62 -13.03 -13.68 -14.26
C HIS A 62 -12.48 -12.74 -15.31
N PHE A 63 -13.19 -11.64 -15.60
CA PHE A 63 -12.73 -10.60 -16.49
C PHE A 63 -11.46 -9.94 -15.95
N LEU A 64 -11.46 -9.47 -14.70
CA LEU A 64 -10.29 -8.85 -14.07
C LEU A 64 -9.07 -9.78 -14.12
N LYS A 65 -9.26 -11.03 -13.70
CA LYS A 65 -8.18 -12.01 -13.68
C LYS A 65 -7.55 -12.25 -15.07
N ARG A 66 -8.37 -12.24 -16.11
CA ARG A 66 -7.87 -12.36 -17.49
C ARG A 66 -7.09 -11.12 -17.90
N VAL A 67 -7.64 -9.93 -17.70
CA VAL A 67 -7.03 -8.67 -18.12
C VAL A 67 -5.70 -8.42 -17.39
N LEU A 68 -5.63 -8.71 -16.09
CA LEU A 68 -4.38 -8.61 -15.33
C LEU A 68 -3.27 -9.46 -15.96
N ARG A 69 -3.57 -10.69 -16.35
CA ARG A 69 -2.59 -11.58 -17.02
C ARG A 69 -2.18 -11.08 -18.40
N GLU A 70 -3.15 -10.62 -19.21
CA GLU A 70 -2.91 -10.07 -20.55
C GLU A 70 -2.02 -8.84 -20.53
N LYS A 71 -2.12 -8.03 -19.46
CA LYS A 71 -1.35 -6.79 -19.26
C LYS A 71 -0.09 -6.97 -18.41
N GLY A 72 0.19 -8.19 -17.91
CA GLY A 72 1.33 -8.43 -17.01
C GLY A 72 1.25 -7.71 -15.67
N LEU A 73 0.03 -7.39 -15.20
CA LEU A 73 -0.17 -6.65 -13.95
C LEU A 73 -0.33 -7.59 -12.76
N HIS A 74 0.13 -7.13 -11.60
CA HIS A 74 0.09 -7.85 -10.34
C HIS A 74 -0.91 -7.23 -9.36
N THR A 75 -1.49 -8.08 -8.49
CA THR A 75 -2.35 -7.62 -7.39
C THR A 75 -1.94 -8.28 -6.09
N VAL A 76 -1.96 -7.51 -5.00
CA VAL A 76 -1.80 -8.07 -3.65
C VAL A 76 -2.88 -9.11 -3.35
N CYS A 77 -4.05 -8.95 -3.94
CA CYS A 77 -5.16 -9.89 -3.76
C CYS A 77 -4.81 -11.31 -4.21
N GLU A 78 -4.03 -11.47 -5.29
CA GLU A 78 -3.55 -12.78 -5.77
C GLU A 78 -2.28 -13.21 -5.02
N GLU A 79 -1.27 -12.34 -4.93
CA GLU A 79 0.02 -12.66 -4.31
C GLU A 79 -0.10 -13.03 -2.82
N ALA A 80 -0.97 -12.34 -2.08
CA ALA A 80 -1.24 -12.65 -0.68
C ALA A 80 -2.29 -13.75 -0.49
N GLN A 81 -2.81 -14.35 -1.57
CA GLN A 81 -3.89 -15.36 -1.52
C GLN A 81 -5.06 -14.89 -0.65
N CYS A 82 -5.51 -13.66 -0.86
CA CYS A 82 -6.50 -13.00 -0.03
C CYS A 82 -7.85 -13.76 -0.07
N PRO A 83 -8.41 -14.18 1.08
CA PRO A 83 -9.68 -14.91 1.12
C PRO A 83 -10.88 -14.06 0.66
N ASN A 84 -10.76 -12.75 0.66
CA ASN A 84 -11.82 -11.82 0.30
C ASN A 84 -11.78 -11.38 -1.18
N ILE A 85 -10.84 -11.91 -1.96
CA ILE A 85 -10.62 -11.50 -3.36
C ILE A 85 -11.90 -11.51 -4.20
N GLY A 86 -12.70 -12.57 -4.07
CA GLY A 86 -13.95 -12.71 -4.83
C GLY A 86 -14.97 -11.65 -4.50
N GLU A 87 -15.11 -11.29 -3.23
CA GLU A 87 -16.03 -10.26 -2.75
C GLU A 87 -15.56 -8.86 -3.14
N CYS A 88 -14.30 -8.52 -2.87
CA CYS A 88 -13.74 -7.21 -3.19
C CYS A 88 -13.81 -6.92 -4.70
N TRP A 89 -13.41 -7.87 -5.53
CA TRP A 89 -13.44 -7.70 -6.98
C TRP A 89 -14.86 -7.63 -7.53
N ALA A 90 -15.82 -8.35 -6.91
CA ALA A 90 -17.22 -8.25 -7.27
C ALA A 90 -17.81 -6.86 -6.96
N HIS A 91 -17.33 -6.21 -5.89
CA HIS A 91 -17.76 -4.86 -5.48
C HIS A 91 -16.93 -3.72 -6.09
N GLY A 92 -16.02 -4.03 -7.01
CA GLY A 92 -15.26 -3.00 -7.72
C GLY A 92 -14.11 -2.40 -6.93
N THR A 93 -13.52 -3.15 -6.02
CA THR A 93 -12.30 -2.75 -5.29
C THR A 93 -11.18 -3.73 -5.58
N ALA A 94 -10.02 -3.23 -6.00
CA ALA A 94 -8.81 -4.02 -6.20
C ALA A 94 -7.58 -3.29 -5.67
N THR A 95 -6.59 -4.07 -5.21
CA THR A 95 -5.29 -3.56 -4.76
C THR A 95 -4.23 -3.98 -5.76
N PHE A 96 -3.75 -3.03 -6.56
CA PHE A 96 -2.69 -3.25 -7.53
C PHE A 96 -1.33 -3.20 -6.85
N MET A 97 -0.44 -4.09 -7.27
CA MET A 97 0.95 -4.14 -6.81
C MET A 97 1.85 -3.69 -7.95
N LEU A 98 2.41 -2.51 -7.83
CA LEU A 98 3.23 -1.88 -8.84
C LEU A 98 4.67 -2.41 -8.84
N MET A 99 5.33 -2.29 -9.98
CA MET A 99 6.76 -2.58 -10.19
C MET A 99 7.10 -4.08 -10.09
N GLY A 100 6.11 -4.94 -10.38
CA GLY A 100 6.27 -6.39 -10.47
C GLY A 100 6.01 -7.13 -9.16
N ASP A 101 6.53 -8.36 -9.08
CA ASP A 101 6.29 -9.35 -8.02
C ASP A 101 7.52 -9.66 -7.15
N THR A 102 8.64 -9.01 -7.43
CA THR A 102 9.92 -9.28 -6.76
C THR A 102 10.40 -8.04 -5.99
N CYS A 103 10.57 -8.19 -4.67
CA CYS A 103 10.94 -7.12 -3.74
C CYS A 103 12.43 -7.16 -3.43
N THR A 104 13.08 -5.99 -3.33
CA THR A 104 14.47 -5.86 -2.89
C THR A 104 14.65 -6.15 -1.40
N ARG A 105 13.57 -6.06 -0.60
CA ARG A 105 13.60 -6.28 0.85
C ARG A 105 13.07 -7.65 1.24
N GLY A 106 13.52 -8.16 2.40
CA GLY A 106 13.24 -9.51 2.89
C GLY A 106 12.38 -9.54 4.16
N CYS A 107 11.28 -8.82 4.24
CA CYS A 107 10.39 -8.85 5.41
C CYS A 107 9.93 -10.28 5.72
N THR A 108 10.08 -10.72 6.97
CA THR A 108 9.85 -12.12 7.36
C THR A 108 8.38 -12.53 7.34
N PHE A 109 7.48 -11.57 7.44
CA PHE A 109 6.02 -11.75 7.44
C PHE A 109 5.40 -11.63 6.05
N CYS A 110 6.16 -11.17 5.05
CA CYS A 110 5.63 -10.89 3.71
C CYS A 110 5.79 -12.11 2.80
N ALA A 111 4.73 -12.44 2.05
CA ALA A 111 4.70 -13.56 1.12
C ALA A 111 5.26 -13.22 -0.27
N VAL A 112 5.48 -11.94 -0.59
CA VAL A 112 5.98 -11.48 -1.89
C VAL A 112 7.38 -12.02 -2.16
N GLY A 113 7.67 -12.33 -3.43
CA GLY A 113 8.97 -12.81 -3.90
C GLY A 113 10.10 -11.85 -3.54
N LYS A 114 11.28 -12.40 -3.21
CA LYS A 114 12.45 -11.64 -2.76
C LYS A 114 13.62 -11.87 -3.70
N GLY A 115 14.30 -10.80 -4.08
CA GLY A 115 15.45 -10.94 -4.98
C GLY A 115 15.77 -9.67 -5.74
N LYS A 116 16.37 -9.88 -6.92
CA LYS A 116 16.64 -8.80 -7.87
C LYS A 116 15.42 -8.64 -8.79
N PRO A 117 14.69 -7.52 -8.72
CA PRO A 117 13.57 -7.26 -9.61
C PRO A 117 14.00 -7.16 -11.07
N LEU A 118 13.06 -7.36 -11.97
CA LEU A 118 13.24 -7.05 -13.40
C LEU A 118 13.28 -5.53 -13.63
N ASP A 119 13.65 -5.13 -14.84
CA ASP A 119 13.57 -3.74 -15.26
C ASP A 119 12.12 -3.23 -15.14
N LEU A 120 12.00 -1.94 -14.87
CA LEU A 120 10.71 -1.29 -14.69
C LEU A 120 9.94 -1.26 -16.01
N ASP A 121 8.69 -1.70 -16.00
CA ASP A 121 7.80 -1.53 -17.15
C ASP A 121 7.29 -0.08 -17.18
N VAL A 122 7.74 0.69 -18.14
CA VAL A 122 7.35 2.09 -18.31
C VAL A 122 5.90 2.26 -18.76
N GLU A 123 5.25 1.21 -19.27
CA GLU A 123 3.86 1.23 -19.69
C GLU A 123 2.89 0.78 -18.57
N GLU A 124 3.40 0.25 -17.45
CA GLU A 124 2.57 -0.20 -16.32
C GLU A 124 1.59 0.86 -15.82
N PRO A 125 1.96 2.17 -15.66
CA PRO A 125 1.04 3.22 -15.25
C PRO A 125 -0.20 3.34 -16.14
N GLU A 126 -0.03 3.30 -17.46
CA GLU A 126 -1.14 3.37 -18.41
C GLU A 126 -1.96 2.07 -18.41
N HIS A 127 -1.32 0.92 -18.33
CA HIS A 127 -1.99 -0.37 -18.23
C HIS A 127 -2.87 -0.47 -16.99
N VAL A 128 -2.38 -0.02 -15.83
CA VAL A 128 -3.16 0.03 -14.59
C VAL A 128 -4.37 0.95 -14.75
N ALA A 129 -4.18 2.14 -15.30
CA ALA A 129 -5.27 3.08 -15.54
C ALA A 129 -6.32 2.53 -16.53
N GLU A 130 -5.89 1.79 -17.55
CA GLU A 130 -6.79 1.11 -18.49
C GLU A 130 -7.65 0.05 -17.79
N VAL A 131 -7.03 -0.77 -16.95
CA VAL A 131 -7.74 -1.84 -16.23
C VAL A 131 -8.74 -1.26 -15.26
N ILE A 132 -8.36 -0.23 -14.49
CA ILE A 132 -9.26 0.46 -13.56
C ILE A 132 -10.46 1.06 -14.31
N SER A 133 -10.21 1.67 -15.47
CA SER A 133 -11.26 2.23 -16.33
C SER A 133 -12.20 1.16 -16.88
N ALA A 134 -11.65 0.08 -17.43
CA ALA A 134 -12.43 -1.02 -18.02
C ALA A 134 -13.31 -1.73 -16.98
N LEU A 135 -12.87 -1.75 -15.72
CA LEU A 135 -13.61 -2.32 -14.60
C LEU A 135 -14.63 -1.34 -14.00
N GLY A 136 -14.53 -0.04 -14.32
CA GLY A 136 -15.34 1.00 -13.70
C GLY A 136 -15.15 1.00 -12.18
N LEU A 137 -13.90 1.02 -11.72
CA LEU A 137 -13.63 1.08 -10.28
C LEU A 137 -13.83 2.51 -9.75
N ASP A 138 -14.57 2.63 -8.65
CA ASP A 138 -14.74 3.91 -7.95
C ASP A 138 -13.63 4.15 -6.93
N TYR A 139 -12.90 3.09 -6.58
CA TYR A 139 -11.81 3.13 -5.61
C TYR A 139 -10.70 2.15 -6.00
N ALA A 140 -9.49 2.65 -6.14
CA ALA A 140 -8.31 1.86 -6.45
C ALA A 140 -7.26 2.02 -5.35
N VAL A 141 -6.74 0.91 -4.87
CA VAL A 141 -5.59 0.90 -3.94
C VAL A 141 -4.35 0.52 -4.74
N LEU A 142 -3.33 1.35 -4.64
CA LEU A 142 -2.00 1.10 -5.19
C LEU A 142 -1.04 0.79 -4.06
N THR A 143 -0.26 -0.25 -4.23
CA THR A 143 0.92 -0.52 -3.40
C THR A 143 2.04 -1.01 -4.30
N SER A 144 3.19 -1.37 -3.75
CA SER A 144 4.31 -1.84 -4.56
C SER A 144 5.19 -2.82 -3.81
N VAL A 145 6.05 -3.50 -4.56
CA VAL A 145 7.29 -4.04 -4.02
C VAL A 145 8.27 -2.89 -3.70
N ASN A 146 9.21 -3.10 -2.78
CA ASN A 146 10.30 -2.14 -2.59
C ASN A 146 11.30 -2.24 -3.74
N ARG A 147 11.74 -1.10 -4.21
CA ARG A 147 12.68 -0.93 -5.32
C ARG A 147 13.87 -0.06 -4.91
N ASP A 148 14.57 -0.50 -3.84
CA ASP A 148 15.80 0.18 -3.36
C ASP A 148 16.92 0.17 -4.42
N ASP A 149 16.76 -0.58 -5.49
CA ASP A 149 17.63 -0.63 -6.66
C ASP A 149 17.44 0.56 -7.61
N LEU A 150 16.32 1.28 -7.51
CA LEU A 150 16.03 2.47 -8.33
C LEU A 150 16.47 3.76 -7.62
N PRO A 151 16.99 4.76 -8.37
CA PRO A 151 17.41 6.04 -7.78
C PRO A 151 16.31 6.79 -7.02
N ASN A 152 15.07 6.67 -7.47
CA ASN A 152 13.87 7.29 -6.89
C ASN A 152 12.99 6.29 -6.13
N GLU A 153 13.48 5.08 -5.88
CA GLU A 153 12.79 4.01 -5.13
C GLU A 153 11.34 3.75 -5.60
N GLY A 154 11.05 4.10 -6.88
CA GLY A 154 9.74 3.95 -7.48
C GLY A 154 8.75 5.09 -7.21
N ALA A 155 9.14 6.18 -6.56
CA ALA A 155 8.25 7.30 -6.28
C ALA A 155 7.66 7.95 -7.54
N ASP A 156 8.45 8.10 -8.61
CA ASP A 156 7.96 8.62 -9.87
C ASP A 156 6.95 7.68 -10.50
N HIS A 157 7.17 6.37 -10.43
CA HIS A 157 6.27 5.37 -10.95
C HIS A 157 4.89 5.38 -10.25
N PHE A 158 4.88 5.56 -8.91
CA PHE A 158 3.64 5.80 -8.18
C PHE A 158 2.92 7.05 -8.67
N ALA A 159 3.65 8.15 -8.79
CA ALA A 159 3.08 9.42 -9.20
C ALA A 159 2.51 9.36 -10.63
N GLU A 160 3.24 8.78 -11.58
CA GLU A 160 2.80 8.57 -12.95
C GLU A 160 1.55 7.68 -13.03
N THR A 161 1.49 6.63 -12.21
CA THR A 161 0.32 5.76 -12.14
C THR A 161 -0.90 6.50 -11.62
N ILE A 162 -0.76 7.30 -10.54
CA ILE A 162 -1.86 8.10 -10.00
C ILE A 162 -2.33 9.14 -11.02
N GLU A 163 -1.39 9.80 -11.69
CA GLU A 163 -1.67 10.80 -12.73
C GLU A 163 -2.37 10.17 -13.95
N ALA A 164 -1.95 8.96 -14.36
CA ALA A 164 -2.61 8.22 -15.44
C ALA A 164 -4.05 7.85 -15.09
N ILE A 165 -4.29 7.34 -13.86
CA ILE A 165 -5.64 7.00 -13.39
C ILE A 165 -6.52 8.24 -13.35
N THR A 166 -6.06 9.33 -12.72
CA THR A 166 -6.87 10.54 -12.53
C THR A 166 -7.15 11.27 -13.83
N ARG A 167 -6.22 11.22 -14.79
CA ARG A 167 -6.42 11.73 -16.16
C ARG A 167 -7.51 10.96 -16.90
N ARG A 168 -7.56 9.63 -16.74
CA ARG A 168 -8.50 8.75 -17.45
C ARG A 168 -9.86 8.68 -16.76
N ILE A 169 -9.88 8.70 -15.42
CA ILE A 169 -11.10 8.55 -14.60
C ILE A 169 -11.04 9.52 -13.43
N SER A 170 -11.46 10.75 -13.65
CA SER A 170 -11.42 11.82 -12.63
C SER A 170 -12.27 11.53 -11.38
N SER A 171 -13.24 10.61 -11.48
CA SER A 171 -14.10 10.21 -10.36
C SER A 171 -13.50 9.09 -9.50
N CYS A 172 -12.48 8.38 -9.97
CA CYS A 172 -11.85 7.29 -9.21
C CYS A 172 -11.01 7.86 -8.07
N ARG A 173 -11.29 7.41 -6.86
CA ARG A 173 -10.48 7.74 -5.69
C ARG A 173 -9.29 6.79 -5.60
N VAL A 174 -8.09 7.35 -5.52
CA VAL A 174 -6.86 6.57 -5.46
C VAL A 174 -6.25 6.64 -4.07
N GLU A 175 -6.03 5.49 -3.47
CA GLU A 175 -5.23 5.33 -2.27
C GLU A 175 -3.86 4.76 -2.65
N ALA A 176 -2.78 5.37 -2.14
CA ALA A 176 -1.43 4.87 -2.33
C ALA A 176 -0.85 4.42 -0.97
N LEU A 177 -0.66 3.11 -0.80
CA LEU A 177 0.08 2.51 0.29
C LEU A 177 1.54 2.41 -0.13
N VAL A 178 2.31 3.43 0.23
CA VAL A 178 3.70 3.62 -0.21
C VAL A 178 4.72 2.97 0.72
N PRO A 179 5.91 2.59 0.18
CA PRO A 179 7.05 2.20 1.01
C PRO A 179 7.61 3.40 1.79
N ASP A 180 8.61 3.17 2.63
CA ASP A 180 9.23 4.22 3.45
C ASP A 180 10.12 5.19 2.67
N PHE A 181 10.45 4.89 1.41
CA PHE A 181 11.38 5.68 0.56
C PHE A 181 12.66 6.07 1.31
N ASN A 182 13.14 5.20 2.21
CA ASN A 182 14.29 5.46 3.08
C ASN A 182 14.21 6.83 3.80
N ALA A 183 13.00 7.27 4.13
CA ALA A 183 12.68 8.55 4.76
C ALA A 183 13.19 9.78 3.96
N ARG A 184 13.26 9.69 2.64
CA ARG A 184 13.65 10.78 1.74
C ARG A 184 12.45 11.69 1.47
N PRO A 185 12.45 12.93 2.00
CA PRO A 185 11.29 13.83 1.92
C PRO A 185 10.87 14.13 0.48
N GLU A 186 11.83 14.31 -0.43
CA GLU A 186 11.57 14.63 -1.82
C GLU A 186 10.79 13.53 -2.56
N LEU A 187 11.00 12.26 -2.20
CA LEU A 187 10.27 11.14 -2.79
C LEU A 187 8.84 11.04 -2.21
N ILE A 188 8.71 11.24 -0.90
CA ILE A 188 7.41 11.30 -0.23
C ILE A 188 6.57 12.44 -0.81
N GLU A 189 7.16 13.63 -0.94
CA GLU A 189 6.49 14.79 -1.54
C GLU A 189 6.10 14.58 -2.99
N ARG A 190 6.91 13.88 -3.79
CA ARG A 190 6.62 13.59 -5.20
C ARG A 190 5.28 12.85 -5.34
N VAL A 191 5.04 11.86 -4.47
CA VAL A 191 3.79 11.12 -4.46
C VAL A 191 2.67 11.92 -3.80
N ALA A 192 2.93 12.56 -2.66
CA ALA A 192 1.92 13.29 -1.90
C ALA A 192 1.34 14.51 -2.65
N LYS A 193 2.07 15.08 -3.60
CA LYS A 193 1.62 16.21 -4.44
C LYS A 193 0.74 15.81 -5.62
N THR A 194 0.53 14.50 -5.86
CA THR A 194 -0.40 14.02 -6.88
C THR A 194 -1.85 14.19 -6.44
N SER A 195 -2.80 13.93 -7.36
CA SER A 195 -4.24 13.97 -7.07
C SER A 195 -4.74 12.71 -6.34
N LEU A 196 -3.94 12.13 -5.41
CA LEU A 196 -4.38 10.98 -4.63
C LEU A 196 -5.41 11.37 -3.57
N TYR A 197 -6.27 10.42 -3.20
CA TYR A 197 -7.29 10.60 -2.18
C TYR A 197 -6.79 10.24 -0.77
N VAL A 198 -5.97 9.18 -0.66
CA VAL A 198 -5.36 8.73 0.58
C VAL A 198 -3.89 8.44 0.36
N PHE A 199 -3.02 9.06 1.18
CA PHE A 199 -1.62 8.69 1.31
C PHE A 199 -1.47 7.80 2.55
N ALA A 200 -1.10 6.54 2.36
CA ALA A 200 -1.02 5.54 3.42
C ALA A 200 0.40 4.97 3.55
N HIS A 201 0.78 4.64 4.78
CA HIS A 201 2.02 3.94 5.08
C HIS A 201 1.83 3.01 6.27
N ASN A 202 2.45 1.84 6.22
CA ASN A 202 2.36 0.85 7.29
C ASN A 202 3.36 1.13 8.42
N VAL A 203 2.91 1.02 9.65
CA VAL A 203 3.78 1.05 10.85
C VAL A 203 4.26 -0.35 11.23
N GLU A 204 3.91 -1.37 10.53
CA GLU A 204 4.28 -2.79 10.63
C GLU A 204 4.32 -3.36 12.06
N THR A 205 5.07 -2.76 13.00
CA THR A 205 5.25 -3.28 14.35
C THR A 205 5.56 -2.19 15.37
N VAL A 206 5.79 -2.59 16.61
CA VAL A 206 6.16 -1.68 17.70
C VAL A 206 7.68 -1.37 17.66
N PRO A 207 8.13 -0.17 18.13
CA PRO A 207 9.53 0.29 17.98
C PRO A 207 10.59 -0.70 18.47
N ARG A 208 10.29 -1.46 19.54
CA ARG A 208 11.23 -2.44 20.11
C ARG A 208 11.57 -3.63 19.19
N LEU A 209 10.77 -3.85 18.14
CA LEU A 209 10.94 -4.97 17.21
C LEU A 209 11.60 -4.56 15.89
N TYR A 210 11.77 -3.26 15.60
CA TYR A 210 12.40 -2.78 14.36
C TYR A 210 13.88 -3.16 14.20
N ARG A 211 14.53 -3.58 15.29
CA ARG A 211 15.96 -3.93 15.27
C ARG A 211 16.24 -5.43 15.14
N ARG A 212 15.25 -6.21 14.73
CA ARG A 212 15.40 -7.68 14.62
C ARG A 212 15.36 -8.14 13.17
#